data_78c2226f6febbbc0fb0cbc3e0e4d4588
#
_entry.id   78c2226f6febbbc0fb0cbc3e0e4d4588
#
_cell.length_a   1.000
_cell.length_b   1.000
_cell.length_c   1.000
_cell.angle_alpha   90.00
_cell.angle_beta   90.00
_cell.angle_gamma   90.00
#
_symmetry.space_group_name_H-M   'P 1'
#
loop_
_entity.id
_entity.type
_entity.pdbx_description
1 polymer ?
#
loop_
_entity_poly.entity_id
_entity_poly.type
_entity_poly.pdbx_seq_one_letter_code
_entity_poly.pdbx_strand_id
1 'polypeptide(L)'
;MIFALMLSLGPVCFAASKDSKPQPVSVPELELEGGRLLTFERTFWSEPDVRLKRGFWNKLVDIVAGAPDFHALVSPYAVVEDSHGRIIVTDPGAAGIHIFDFEKQKYKFITRDRDVDGLITPQCVAVDADDNIYVTDSDSGKIFVFEPSGKFHRIIGSLKGGEGYFKRPTGIAVDSKAQRVYVTDTLRNQVFVLDMQGSVLQTIGKTGSGNGEFNYPTELRLSGNNLIVVDAMNFRVQVLDRSGSFRYAIGRIGEDRGLFFRPKGIGVDSEGHLYVVEAIRGMVQVFDDAGNLLYYFGQKGTGFGEFQLPTGLWIDSHDRVMVVDSYNRRVQVFHYFGLDKSAAGGQH
;
A
#
# COMPACT_ATOMS: atom_id res chain seq x y z
N MET A 1 -67.83 1.04 36.49
CA MET A 1 -66.84 1.22 37.57
C MET A 1 -65.51 0.72 36.98
N ILE A 2 -64.69 1.62 36.44
CA ILE A 2 -63.43 1.32 35.80
C ILE A 2 -62.34 1.87 36.74
N PHE A 3 -61.53 0.97 37.30
CA PHE A 3 -60.36 1.34 38.11
C PHE A 3 -59.15 1.61 37.19
N ALA A 4 -58.70 2.83 37.15
CA ALA A 4 -57.46 3.21 36.49
C ALA A 4 -56.29 3.04 37.48
N LEU A 5 -55.35 2.18 37.13
CA LEU A 5 -54.10 1.98 37.86
C LEU A 5 -53.07 2.97 37.32
N MET A 6 -52.74 3.97 38.10
CA MET A 6 -51.60 4.87 37.78
C MET A 6 -50.29 4.21 38.25
N LEU A 7 -49.41 3.85 37.29
CA LEU A 7 -48.02 3.51 37.55
C LEU A 7 -47.19 4.80 37.60
N SER A 8 -46.66 5.12 38.77
CA SER A 8 -45.68 6.19 38.96
C SER A 8 -44.30 5.69 38.50
N LEU A 9 -43.80 6.20 37.38
CA LEU A 9 -42.41 6.05 36.97
C LEU A 9 -41.57 7.08 37.72
N GLY A 10 -40.82 6.62 38.70
CA GLY A 10 -39.77 7.43 39.35
C GLY A 10 -38.56 7.64 38.39
N PRO A 11 -37.87 8.78 38.49
CA PRO A 11 -36.70 9.04 37.67
C PRO A 11 -35.53 8.10 38.05
N VAL A 12 -35.13 7.25 37.12
CA VAL A 12 -33.86 6.50 37.22
C VAL A 12 -32.72 7.46 36.99
N CYS A 13 -32.08 7.94 38.06
CA CYS A 13 -30.80 8.63 37.96
C CYS A 13 -29.72 7.63 37.56
N PHE A 14 -29.27 7.71 36.32
CA PHE A 14 -27.98 7.09 35.92
C PHE A 14 -26.86 7.93 36.55
N ALA A 15 -26.26 7.43 37.61
CA ALA A 15 -24.99 7.94 38.11
C ALA A 15 -23.90 7.66 37.06
N ALA A 16 -23.49 8.71 36.37
CA ALA A 16 -22.29 8.63 35.52
C ALA A 16 -21.08 8.38 36.42
N SER A 17 -20.52 7.20 36.35
CA SER A 17 -19.24 6.86 36.98
C SER A 17 -18.15 7.76 36.38
N LYS A 18 -17.73 8.79 37.12
CA LYS A 18 -16.47 9.49 36.88
C LYS A 18 -15.35 8.57 37.30
N ASP A 19 -14.31 8.51 36.45
CA ASP A 19 -13.04 7.84 36.67
C ASP A 19 -12.94 6.37 36.24
N SER A 20 -13.14 6.09 34.95
CA SER A 20 -12.33 5.07 34.28
C SER A 20 -11.33 5.78 33.37
N LYS A 21 -10.05 5.76 33.76
CA LYS A 21 -8.97 6.07 32.82
C LYS A 21 -9.19 5.15 31.61
N PRO A 22 -9.11 5.66 30.36
CA PRO A 22 -9.18 4.79 29.20
C PRO A 22 -8.10 3.72 29.37
N GLN A 23 -8.51 2.45 29.38
CA GLN A 23 -7.56 1.34 29.36
C GLN A 23 -6.71 1.52 28.10
N PRO A 24 -5.39 1.34 28.17
CA PRO A 24 -4.56 1.34 27.00
C PRO A 24 -5.13 0.29 26.04
N VAL A 25 -5.49 0.70 24.82
CA VAL A 25 -5.90 -0.21 23.77
C VAL A 25 -4.70 -1.13 23.55
N SER A 26 -4.88 -2.43 23.82
CA SER A 26 -3.82 -3.40 23.55
C SER A 26 -3.51 -3.34 22.05
N VAL A 27 -2.29 -2.92 21.73
CA VAL A 27 -1.80 -2.95 20.35
C VAL A 27 -1.74 -4.42 19.92
N PRO A 28 -2.34 -4.80 18.78
CA PRO A 28 -2.26 -6.18 18.34
C PRO A 28 -0.81 -6.57 18.09
N GLU A 29 -0.33 -7.51 18.85
CA GLU A 29 0.96 -8.17 18.64
C GLU A 29 0.67 -9.58 18.16
N LEU A 30 1.33 -9.98 17.08
CA LEU A 30 1.25 -11.32 16.54
C LEU A 30 2.59 -12.01 16.77
N GLU A 31 2.64 -12.93 17.73
CA GLU A 31 3.76 -13.83 17.87
C GLU A 31 3.77 -14.83 16.72
N LEU A 32 4.89 -14.89 16.03
CA LEU A 32 5.12 -15.75 14.88
C LEU A 32 6.01 -16.92 15.28
N GLU A 33 5.99 -18.00 14.49
CA GLU A 33 6.85 -19.15 14.75
C GLU A 33 8.34 -18.77 14.81
N GLY A 34 9.07 -19.38 15.76
CA GLY A 34 10.48 -19.14 15.96
C GLY A 34 10.83 -17.86 16.75
N GLY A 35 9.86 -17.26 17.47
CA GLY A 35 10.09 -16.06 18.28
C GLY A 35 10.12 -14.75 17.50
N ARG A 36 9.67 -14.76 16.25
CA ARG A 36 9.43 -13.55 15.44
C ARG A 36 8.19 -12.82 15.93
N LEU A 37 8.15 -11.52 15.76
CA LEU A 37 7.05 -10.68 16.21
C LEU A 37 6.63 -9.70 15.13
N LEU A 38 5.32 -9.55 14.93
CA LEU A 38 4.75 -8.48 14.12
C LEU A 38 3.89 -7.60 15.04
N THR A 39 4.26 -6.33 15.18
CA THR A 39 3.54 -5.37 16.03
C THR A 39 2.85 -4.33 15.19
N PHE A 40 1.62 -3.96 15.56
CA PHE A 40 0.95 -2.81 14.96
C PHE A 40 1.62 -1.51 15.44
N GLU A 41 2.02 -0.63 14.52
CA GLU A 41 2.65 0.65 14.84
C GLU A 41 1.64 1.79 14.81
N ARG A 42 0.98 1.99 13.67
CA ARG A 42 0.01 3.08 13.46
C ARG A 42 -0.96 2.82 12.32
N THR A 43 -1.98 3.65 12.25
CA THR A 43 -2.82 3.82 11.08
C THR A 43 -2.97 5.30 10.75
N PHE A 44 -3.15 5.62 9.46
CA PHE A 44 -3.41 6.99 9.01
C PHE A 44 -4.30 6.98 7.77
N TRP A 45 -5.07 8.06 7.58
CA TRP A 45 -6.01 8.19 6.46
C TRP A 45 -6.19 9.64 5.96
N SER A 46 -5.58 10.64 6.63
CA SER A 46 -5.84 12.05 6.33
C SER A 46 -4.68 12.98 6.67
N GLU A 47 -4.70 14.18 6.12
CA GLU A 47 -3.74 15.24 6.39
C GLU A 47 -3.50 15.52 7.88
N PRO A 48 -4.53 15.59 8.76
CA PRO A 48 -4.34 15.79 10.20
C PRO A 48 -3.45 14.75 10.89
N ASP A 49 -3.35 13.53 10.34
CA ASP A 49 -2.62 12.44 10.98
C ASP A 49 -1.09 12.69 11.01
N VAL A 50 -0.55 13.55 10.14
CA VAL A 50 0.87 13.95 10.18
C VAL A 50 1.17 15.01 11.21
N ARG A 51 0.16 15.67 11.78
CA ARG A 51 0.34 16.76 12.72
C ARG A 51 0.19 16.28 14.16
N LEU A 52 1.17 16.57 15.01
CA LEU A 52 1.00 16.44 16.46
C LEU A 52 -0.16 17.33 16.91
N LYS A 53 -0.92 16.86 17.92
CA LYS A 53 -2.16 17.46 18.44
C LYS A 53 -2.23 18.98 18.27
N ARG A 54 -3.19 19.46 17.50
CA ARG A 54 -3.46 20.88 17.34
C ARG A 54 -3.62 21.54 18.70
N GLY A 55 -2.85 22.60 18.95
CA GLY A 55 -2.92 23.38 20.18
C GLY A 55 -4.30 24.01 20.38
N PHE A 56 -4.63 24.33 21.62
CA PHE A 56 -5.92 24.95 22.04
C PHE A 56 -6.33 26.15 21.16
N TRP A 57 -5.40 27.01 20.80
CA TRP A 57 -5.66 28.20 19.98
C TRP A 57 -6.10 27.88 18.55
N ASN A 58 -5.58 26.82 17.94
CA ASN A 58 -6.03 26.41 16.61
C ASN A 58 -7.46 25.87 16.61
N LYS A 59 -7.88 25.20 17.70
CA LYS A 59 -9.27 24.76 17.87
C LYS A 59 -10.23 25.93 18.01
N LEU A 60 -9.79 27.01 18.64
CA LEU A 60 -10.61 28.24 18.81
C LEU A 60 -10.80 28.94 17.45
N VAL A 61 -9.76 28.98 16.62
CA VAL A 61 -9.84 29.55 15.26
C VAL A 61 -10.78 28.71 14.38
N ASP A 62 -10.75 27.39 14.48
CA ASP A 62 -11.64 26.48 13.72
C ASP A 62 -13.12 26.70 14.09
N ILE A 63 -13.43 27.08 15.32
CA ILE A 63 -14.81 27.39 15.76
C ILE A 63 -15.32 28.69 15.12
N VAL A 64 -14.44 29.67 14.92
CA VAL A 64 -14.81 31.00 14.39
C VAL A 64 -14.77 31.06 12.87
N ALA A 65 -13.78 30.40 12.25
CA ALA A 65 -13.53 30.46 10.80
C ALA A 65 -14.10 29.26 10.03
N GLY A 66 -14.70 28.28 10.71
CA GLY A 66 -15.03 26.97 10.14
C GLY A 66 -13.82 26.03 10.13
N ALA A 67 -14.06 24.72 10.35
CA ALA A 67 -13.01 23.72 10.24
C ALA A 67 -12.49 23.70 8.81
N PRO A 68 -11.16 23.73 8.57
CA PRO A 68 -10.62 23.62 7.22
C PRO A 68 -10.97 22.26 6.63
N ASP A 69 -11.26 22.21 5.35
CA ASP A 69 -11.40 20.96 4.60
C ASP A 69 -10.05 20.27 4.51
N PHE A 70 -9.93 19.13 5.17
CA PHE A 70 -8.72 18.32 5.11
C PHE A 70 -8.81 17.27 4.00
N HIS A 71 -7.70 17.05 3.33
CA HIS A 71 -7.60 15.96 2.37
C HIS A 71 -7.52 14.62 3.12
N ALA A 72 -8.34 13.67 2.69
CA ALA A 72 -8.35 12.31 3.20
C ALA A 72 -8.26 11.31 2.06
N LEU A 73 -7.79 10.10 2.37
CA LEU A 73 -7.79 8.97 1.44
C LEU A 73 -9.22 8.61 1.07
N VAL A 74 -9.49 8.40 -0.22
CA VAL A 74 -10.81 8.05 -0.77
C VAL A 74 -10.87 6.60 -1.20
N SER A 75 -9.92 6.16 -2.01
CA SER A 75 -9.73 4.77 -2.44
C SER A 75 -8.26 4.53 -2.73
N PRO A 76 -7.41 4.55 -1.69
CA PRO A 76 -5.97 4.41 -1.86
C PRO A 76 -5.63 3.05 -2.46
N TYR A 77 -4.56 3.01 -3.28
CA TYR A 77 -4.22 1.79 -4.00
C TYR A 77 -2.81 1.27 -3.70
N ALA A 78 -1.78 2.09 -3.81
CA ALA A 78 -0.40 1.70 -3.56
C ALA A 78 0.29 2.66 -2.59
N VAL A 79 1.35 2.17 -1.96
CA VAL A 79 2.15 2.90 -0.99
C VAL A 79 3.63 2.60 -1.22
N VAL A 80 4.48 3.62 -1.01
CA VAL A 80 5.94 3.51 -0.96
C VAL A 80 6.48 4.48 0.07
N GLU A 81 7.62 4.17 0.67
CA GLU A 81 8.41 5.11 1.46
C GLU A 81 9.66 5.52 0.68
N ASP A 82 10.00 6.80 0.74
CA ASP A 82 11.24 7.32 0.15
C ASP A 82 12.40 7.33 1.16
N SER A 83 13.59 7.75 0.72
CA SER A 83 14.80 7.75 1.54
C SER A 83 14.73 8.71 2.75
N HIS A 84 13.78 9.64 2.75
CA HIS A 84 13.53 10.59 3.83
C HIS A 84 12.42 10.15 4.79
N GLY A 85 11.91 8.91 4.67
CA GLY A 85 10.82 8.39 5.51
C GLY A 85 9.45 9.00 5.19
N ARG A 86 9.28 9.65 4.03
CA ARG A 86 7.98 10.15 3.59
C ARG A 86 7.18 9.02 2.95
N ILE A 87 5.94 8.89 3.37
CA ILE A 87 5.05 7.87 2.84
C ILE A 87 4.22 8.47 1.71
N ILE A 88 4.32 7.88 0.53
CA ILE A 88 3.65 8.31 -0.69
C ILE A 88 2.57 7.30 -1.03
N VAL A 89 1.33 7.78 -1.16
CA VAL A 89 0.15 6.93 -1.41
C VAL A 89 -0.54 7.39 -2.67
N THR A 90 -0.76 6.50 -3.62
CA THR A 90 -1.63 6.77 -4.76
C THR A 90 -3.09 6.57 -4.39
N ASP A 91 -3.93 7.46 -4.82
CA ASP A 91 -5.37 7.42 -4.56
C ASP A 91 -6.16 7.65 -5.86
N PRO A 92 -6.48 6.57 -6.59
CA PRO A 92 -7.34 6.64 -7.77
C PRO A 92 -8.71 7.27 -7.49
N GLY A 93 -9.26 7.06 -6.30
CA GLY A 93 -10.54 7.62 -5.91
C GLY A 93 -10.53 9.14 -5.77
N ALA A 94 -9.38 9.71 -5.42
CA ALA A 94 -9.16 11.15 -5.34
C ALA A 94 -8.47 11.72 -6.59
N ALA A 95 -8.18 10.89 -7.61
CA ALA A 95 -7.36 11.22 -8.78
C ALA A 95 -6.07 11.95 -8.39
N GLY A 96 -5.36 11.44 -7.37
CA GLY A 96 -4.25 12.14 -6.77
C GLY A 96 -3.22 11.27 -6.06
N ILE A 97 -2.20 11.94 -5.52
CA ILE A 97 -1.10 11.34 -4.81
C ILE A 97 -0.92 12.10 -3.49
N HIS A 98 -0.92 11.38 -2.40
CA HIS A 98 -0.73 11.91 -1.05
C HIS A 98 0.73 11.67 -0.61
N ILE A 99 1.37 12.69 -0.06
CA ILE A 99 2.72 12.61 0.53
C ILE A 99 2.59 12.99 2.02
N PHE A 100 2.86 12.02 2.88
CA PHE A 100 2.81 12.16 4.33
C PHE A 100 4.24 12.20 4.88
N ASP A 101 4.65 13.30 5.48
CA ASP A 101 5.93 13.47 6.17
C ASP A 101 5.66 13.59 7.69
N PHE A 102 5.74 12.44 8.37
CA PHE A 102 5.45 12.38 9.80
C PHE A 102 6.57 13.01 10.64
N GLU A 103 7.80 13.00 10.16
CA GLU A 103 8.94 13.59 10.86
C GLU A 103 8.83 15.13 10.85
N LYS A 104 8.65 15.71 9.67
CA LYS A 104 8.54 17.18 9.49
C LYS A 104 7.12 17.70 9.68
N GLN A 105 6.15 16.82 9.97
CA GLN A 105 4.73 17.14 10.11
C GLN A 105 4.16 17.91 8.92
N LYS A 106 4.56 17.49 7.72
CA LYS A 106 4.13 18.09 6.46
C LYS A 106 3.29 17.11 5.66
N TYR A 107 2.35 17.67 4.94
CA TYR A 107 1.50 16.94 4.02
C TYR A 107 1.43 17.66 2.70
N LYS A 108 1.40 16.91 1.60
CA LYS A 108 1.17 17.43 0.25
C LYS A 108 0.20 16.52 -0.48
N PHE A 109 -0.74 17.13 -1.18
CA PHE A 109 -1.64 16.43 -2.08
C PHE A 109 -1.43 16.94 -3.50
N ILE A 110 -1.05 16.06 -4.42
CA ILE A 110 -0.83 16.32 -5.83
C ILE A 110 -2.09 15.90 -6.57
N THR A 111 -2.72 16.81 -7.28
CA THR A 111 -3.97 16.55 -8.01
C THR A 111 -3.86 16.97 -9.48
N ARG A 112 -4.75 16.39 -10.29
CA ARG A 112 -4.94 16.75 -11.69
C ARG A 112 -5.17 18.26 -11.88
N ASP A 113 -6.05 18.84 -11.10
CA ASP A 113 -6.57 20.19 -11.37
C ASP A 113 -5.58 21.29 -11.03
N ARG A 114 -4.60 21.03 -10.16
CA ARG A 114 -3.65 22.04 -9.68
C ARG A 114 -2.22 21.80 -10.11
N ASP A 115 -1.80 20.55 -10.20
CA ASP A 115 -0.39 20.20 -10.21
C ASP A 115 0.06 19.54 -11.51
N VAL A 116 -0.80 18.76 -12.17
CA VAL A 116 -0.43 18.02 -13.39
C VAL A 116 -1.63 17.70 -14.27
N ASP A 117 -1.60 18.14 -15.51
CA ASP A 117 -2.63 17.79 -16.49
C ASP A 117 -2.54 16.31 -16.90
N GLY A 118 -3.70 15.66 -17.01
CA GLY A 118 -3.83 14.29 -17.51
C GLY A 118 -3.60 13.16 -16.51
N LEU A 119 -3.36 13.45 -15.22
CA LEU A 119 -3.41 12.43 -14.15
C LEU A 119 -4.87 12.05 -13.92
N ILE A 120 -5.24 10.80 -14.18
CA ILE A 120 -6.64 10.34 -14.14
C ILE A 120 -6.84 9.28 -13.08
N THR A 121 -6.08 8.20 -13.17
CA THR A 121 -6.23 7.02 -12.31
C THR A 121 -4.83 6.53 -11.88
N PRO A 122 -4.17 7.26 -10.93
CA PRO A 122 -2.86 6.86 -10.43
C PRO A 122 -2.95 5.51 -9.71
N GLN A 123 -2.24 4.50 -10.22
CA GLN A 123 -2.29 3.13 -9.69
C GLN A 123 -1.11 2.87 -8.75
N CYS A 124 0.04 2.51 -9.28
CA CYS A 124 1.19 2.19 -8.46
C CYS A 124 2.22 3.32 -8.46
N VAL A 125 3.05 3.31 -7.44
CA VAL A 125 4.11 4.28 -7.21
C VAL A 125 5.43 3.57 -6.90
N ALA A 126 6.52 4.13 -7.41
CA ALA A 126 7.89 3.78 -7.06
C ALA A 126 8.73 5.05 -6.91
N VAL A 127 9.84 4.95 -6.21
CA VAL A 127 10.83 6.02 -6.09
C VAL A 127 12.18 5.54 -6.60
N ASP A 128 12.97 6.44 -7.19
CA ASP A 128 14.36 6.16 -7.54
C ASP A 128 15.32 6.56 -6.41
N ALA A 129 16.63 6.38 -6.62
CA ALA A 129 17.64 6.70 -5.61
C ALA A 129 17.77 8.21 -5.31
N ASP A 130 17.25 9.07 -6.18
CA ASP A 130 17.19 10.52 -6.00
C ASP A 130 15.83 10.98 -5.46
N ASP A 131 14.99 10.04 -5.01
CA ASP A 131 13.62 10.24 -4.53
C ASP A 131 12.64 10.84 -5.56
N ASN A 132 12.94 10.74 -6.86
CA ASN A 132 11.95 11.06 -7.87
C ASN A 132 10.81 10.03 -7.81
N ILE A 133 9.58 10.52 -7.93
CA ILE A 133 8.37 9.72 -7.74
C ILE A 133 7.83 9.33 -9.12
N TYR A 134 7.73 8.04 -9.39
CA TYR A 134 7.19 7.46 -10.63
C TYR A 134 5.82 6.89 -10.35
N VAL A 135 4.80 7.34 -11.08
CA VAL A 135 3.40 6.91 -10.88
C VAL A 135 2.83 6.42 -12.20
N THR A 136 2.37 5.17 -12.21
CA THR A 136 1.59 4.65 -13.34
C THR A 136 0.18 5.21 -13.29
N ASP A 137 -0.33 5.65 -14.42
CA ASP A 137 -1.72 6.06 -14.58
C ASP A 137 -2.42 5.14 -15.57
N SER A 138 -3.33 4.32 -15.06
CA SER A 138 -3.91 3.22 -15.81
C SER A 138 -4.86 3.66 -16.92
N ASP A 139 -5.54 4.78 -16.77
CA ASP A 139 -6.52 5.26 -17.74
C ASP A 139 -5.88 6.17 -18.81
N SER A 140 -4.88 6.97 -18.44
CA SER A 140 -4.13 7.73 -19.42
C SER A 140 -3.10 6.91 -20.19
N GLY A 141 -2.75 5.70 -19.71
CA GLY A 141 -1.77 4.82 -20.32
C GLY A 141 -0.33 5.35 -20.26
N LYS A 142 0.00 6.11 -19.22
CA LYS A 142 1.26 6.85 -19.06
C LYS A 142 1.89 6.60 -17.68
N ILE A 143 3.13 7.05 -17.54
CA ILE A 143 3.82 7.13 -16.26
C ILE A 143 4.15 8.61 -16.03
N PHE A 144 3.72 9.13 -14.89
CA PHE A 144 4.02 10.49 -14.43
C PHE A 144 5.23 10.45 -13.53
N VAL A 145 6.17 11.35 -13.76
CA VAL A 145 7.39 11.47 -12.93
C VAL A 145 7.37 12.84 -12.26
N PHE A 146 7.58 12.83 -10.95
CA PHE A 146 7.65 14.02 -10.12
C PHE A 146 9.03 14.12 -9.44
N GLU A 147 9.49 15.34 -9.22
CA GLU A 147 10.64 15.61 -8.36
C GLU A 147 10.35 15.19 -6.90
N PRO A 148 11.36 15.02 -6.04
CA PRO A 148 11.16 14.71 -4.61
C PRO A 148 10.24 15.70 -3.89
N SER A 149 10.19 16.94 -4.35
CA SER A 149 9.28 17.98 -3.86
C SER A 149 7.81 17.72 -4.17
N GLY A 150 7.52 16.72 -5.02
CA GLY A 150 6.21 16.45 -5.61
C GLY A 150 5.84 17.47 -6.70
N LYS A 151 6.81 18.20 -7.27
CA LYS A 151 6.60 19.02 -8.46
C LYS A 151 6.64 18.12 -9.69
N PHE A 152 5.71 18.34 -10.63
CA PHE A 152 5.71 17.61 -11.89
C PHE A 152 7.00 17.83 -12.66
N HIS A 153 7.59 16.74 -13.15
CA HIS A 153 8.82 16.76 -13.92
C HIS A 153 8.58 16.41 -15.39
N ARG A 154 8.04 15.21 -15.67
CA ARG A 154 7.82 14.74 -17.06
C ARG A 154 6.84 13.56 -17.12
N ILE A 155 6.48 13.19 -18.34
CA ILE A 155 5.69 11.98 -18.65
C ILE A 155 6.56 10.98 -19.44
N ILE A 156 6.44 9.71 -19.12
CA ILE A 156 6.95 8.57 -19.90
C ILE A 156 5.76 7.89 -20.58
N GLY A 157 5.94 7.47 -21.83
CA GLY A 157 4.91 6.76 -22.60
C GLY A 157 3.82 7.69 -23.18
N SER A 158 4.14 8.95 -23.49
CA SER A 158 3.27 9.82 -24.26
C SER A 158 3.59 9.71 -25.75
N LEU A 159 2.58 9.39 -26.57
CA LEU A 159 2.68 9.35 -28.03
C LEU A 159 2.47 10.75 -28.63
N LYS A 160 2.79 10.91 -29.94
CA LYS A 160 2.69 12.21 -30.63
C LYS A 160 1.31 12.87 -30.58
N GLY A 161 0.23 12.09 -30.49
CA GLY A 161 -1.14 12.59 -30.36
C GLY A 161 -1.58 12.90 -28.92
N GLY A 162 -0.67 12.75 -27.95
CA GLY A 162 -0.99 12.87 -26.53
C GLY A 162 -1.60 11.61 -25.91
N GLU A 163 -1.82 10.55 -26.70
CA GLU A 163 -2.28 9.26 -26.25
C GLU A 163 -1.20 8.54 -25.41
N GLY A 164 -1.63 7.61 -24.56
CA GLY A 164 -0.72 6.75 -23.78
C GLY A 164 -0.15 5.61 -24.62
N TYR A 165 1.13 5.31 -24.39
CA TYR A 165 1.81 4.16 -24.99
C TYR A 165 1.29 2.84 -24.42
N PHE A 166 1.08 2.79 -23.10
CA PHE A 166 0.60 1.59 -22.41
C PHE A 166 -0.91 1.44 -22.57
N LYS A 167 -1.40 0.21 -22.54
CA LYS A 167 -2.85 -0.05 -22.54
C LYS A 167 -3.46 0.11 -21.15
N ARG A 168 -2.77 -0.42 -20.14
CA ARG A 168 -3.16 -0.31 -18.73
C ARG A 168 -1.94 -0.55 -17.83
N PRO A 169 -1.07 0.46 -17.67
CA PRO A 169 0.07 0.32 -16.79
C PRO A 169 -0.43 0.27 -15.34
N THR A 170 0.08 -0.67 -14.57
CA THR A 170 -0.29 -0.88 -13.17
C THR A 170 0.95 -0.89 -12.28
N GLY A 171 1.57 -2.05 -12.01
CA GLY A 171 2.76 -2.12 -11.18
C GLY A 171 3.96 -1.40 -11.79
N ILE A 172 4.80 -0.81 -10.95
CA ILE A 172 6.02 -0.12 -11.35
C ILE A 172 7.12 -0.33 -10.32
N ALA A 173 8.36 -0.53 -10.79
CA ALA A 173 9.56 -0.49 -9.97
C ALA A 173 10.72 0.14 -10.73
N VAL A 174 11.61 0.81 -9.99
CA VAL A 174 12.79 1.49 -10.53
C VAL A 174 14.05 0.82 -10.01
N ASP A 175 14.94 0.43 -10.92
CA ASP A 175 16.30 0.01 -10.63
C ASP A 175 17.26 1.16 -10.96
N SER A 176 17.52 2.00 -9.98
CA SER A 176 18.40 3.16 -10.15
C SER A 176 19.83 2.76 -10.49
N LYS A 177 20.30 1.61 -9.98
CA LYS A 177 21.66 1.11 -10.25
C LYS A 177 21.81 0.64 -11.70
N ALA A 178 20.82 -0.08 -12.21
CA ALA A 178 20.82 -0.56 -13.60
C ALA A 178 20.25 0.49 -14.58
N GLN A 179 19.73 1.64 -14.08
CA GLN A 179 19.06 2.66 -14.87
C GLN A 179 17.91 2.09 -15.68
N ARG A 180 16.98 1.39 -14.99
CA ARG A 180 15.83 0.70 -15.60
C ARG A 180 14.54 1.00 -14.84
N VAL A 181 13.45 1.10 -15.59
CA VAL A 181 12.08 1.15 -15.08
C VAL A 181 11.33 -0.08 -15.58
N TYR A 182 10.73 -0.82 -14.65
CA TYR A 182 9.91 -2.00 -14.93
C TYR A 182 8.45 -1.65 -14.74
N VAL A 183 7.60 -1.99 -15.69
CA VAL A 183 6.16 -1.65 -15.68
C VAL A 183 5.34 -2.84 -16.13
N THR A 184 4.35 -3.27 -15.32
CA THR A 184 3.33 -4.21 -15.80
C THR A 184 2.31 -3.49 -16.66
N ASP A 185 2.07 -3.97 -17.87
CA ASP A 185 0.90 -3.58 -18.68
C ASP A 185 -0.14 -4.70 -18.59
N THR A 186 -1.09 -4.52 -17.70
CA THR A 186 -2.10 -5.53 -17.36
C THR A 186 -2.87 -6.03 -18.59
N LEU A 187 -3.27 -5.14 -19.50
CA LEU A 187 -4.05 -5.53 -20.68
C LEU A 187 -3.20 -6.08 -21.83
N ARG A 188 -1.88 -5.90 -21.80
CA ARG A 188 -0.96 -6.57 -22.71
C ARG A 188 -0.41 -7.88 -22.18
N ASN A 189 -0.65 -8.19 -20.91
CA ASN A 189 -0.10 -9.38 -20.22
C ASN A 189 1.42 -9.45 -20.30
N GLN A 190 2.08 -8.30 -20.07
CA GLN A 190 3.53 -8.15 -20.24
C GLN A 190 4.11 -7.22 -19.18
N VAL A 191 5.41 -7.38 -18.94
CA VAL A 191 6.24 -6.41 -18.23
C VAL A 191 7.14 -5.72 -19.24
N PHE A 192 7.11 -4.39 -19.29
CA PHE A 192 8.02 -3.58 -20.08
C PHE A 192 9.21 -3.16 -19.20
N VAL A 193 10.40 -3.30 -19.79
CA VAL A 193 11.64 -2.76 -19.21
C VAL A 193 12.06 -1.58 -20.05
N LEU A 194 12.15 -0.41 -19.41
CA LEU A 194 12.46 0.87 -20.05
C LEU A 194 13.82 1.38 -19.56
N ASP A 195 14.45 2.24 -20.33
CA ASP A 195 15.48 3.13 -19.79
C ASP A 195 14.83 4.27 -18.96
N MET A 196 15.66 5.07 -18.29
CA MET A 196 15.17 6.19 -17.49
C MET A 196 14.49 7.27 -18.33
N GLN A 197 14.73 7.31 -19.65
CA GLN A 197 14.09 8.26 -20.60
C GLN A 197 12.74 7.74 -21.10
N GLY A 198 12.43 6.45 -20.86
CA GLY A 198 11.18 5.81 -21.24
C GLY A 198 11.23 5.05 -22.57
N SER A 199 12.42 4.85 -23.14
CA SER A 199 12.58 3.98 -24.30
C SER A 199 12.45 2.53 -23.90
N VAL A 200 11.68 1.74 -24.65
CA VAL A 200 11.51 0.30 -24.39
C VAL A 200 12.78 -0.45 -24.77
N LEU A 201 13.37 -1.11 -23.80
CA LEU A 201 14.59 -1.92 -23.97
C LEU A 201 14.26 -3.39 -24.15
N GLN A 202 13.23 -3.87 -23.42
CA GLN A 202 12.83 -5.26 -23.41
C GLN A 202 11.33 -5.37 -23.06
N THR A 203 10.74 -6.45 -23.52
CA THR A 203 9.40 -6.90 -23.10
C THR A 203 9.50 -8.31 -22.56
N ILE A 204 8.97 -8.54 -21.36
CA ILE A 204 9.00 -9.83 -20.66
C ILE A 204 7.58 -10.39 -20.63
N GLY A 205 7.44 -11.67 -20.94
CA GLY A 205 6.19 -12.40 -20.89
C GLY A 205 5.31 -12.22 -22.12
N LYS A 206 4.25 -13.00 -22.14
CA LYS A 206 3.16 -13.01 -23.12
C LYS A 206 1.90 -13.55 -22.45
N THR A 207 0.76 -13.45 -23.12
CA THR A 207 -0.50 -14.01 -22.62
C THR A 207 -0.43 -15.51 -22.47
N GLY A 208 -0.78 -16.03 -21.29
CA GLY A 208 -0.87 -17.46 -21.02
C GLY A 208 -0.80 -17.82 -19.55
N SER A 209 -0.68 -19.12 -19.25
CA SER A 209 -0.60 -19.68 -17.90
C SER A 209 0.68 -20.47 -17.64
N GLY A 210 1.56 -20.61 -18.64
CA GLY A 210 2.86 -21.28 -18.52
C GLY A 210 3.86 -20.45 -17.71
N ASN A 211 5.04 -21.01 -17.51
CA ASN A 211 6.16 -20.34 -16.83
C ASN A 211 6.64 -19.14 -17.66
N GLY A 212 6.69 -17.96 -17.04
CA GLY A 212 7.02 -16.70 -17.72
C GLY A 212 5.90 -16.14 -18.61
N GLU A 213 4.71 -16.77 -18.65
CA GLU A 213 3.50 -16.24 -19.26
C GLU A 213 2.62 -15.59 -18.21
N PHE A 214 1.84 -14.58 -18.59
CA PHE A 214 1.00 -13.80 -17.66
C PHE A 214 -0.46 -13.75 -18.11
N ASN A 215 -1.33 -13.63 -17.10
CA ASN A 215 -2.73 -13.32 -17.26
C ASN A 215 -3.14 -12.21 -16.27
N TYR A 216 -3.27 -10.99 -16.78
CA TYR A 216 -3.52 -9.77 -15.99
C TYR A 216 -2.48 -9.55 -14.88
N PRO A 217 -1.18 -9.39 -15.21
CA PRO A 217 -0.17 -9.01 -14.22
C PRO A 217 -0.49 -7.62 -13.67
N THR A 218 -0.48 -7.44 -12.34
CA THR A 218 -0.97 -6.21 -11.69
C THR A 218 0.08 -5.47 -10.88
N GLU A 219 0.99 -6.18 -10.25
CA GLU A 219 2.00 -5.60 -9.36
C GLU A 219 3.34 -6.24 -9.65
N LEU A 220 4.43 -5.52 -9.41
CA LEU A 220 5.77 -6.07 -9.49
C LEU A 220 6.69 -5.45 -8.43
N ARG A 221 7.72 -6.22 -8.04
CA ARG A 221 8.79 -5.78 -7.13
C ARG A 221 10.13 -6.29 -7.62
N LEU A 222 11.15 -5.55 -7.25
CA LEU A 222 12.54 -5.94 -7.47
C LEU A 222 13.18 -6.28 -6.12
N SER A 223 13.76 -7.48 -6.00
CA SER A 223 14.49 -7.90 -4.81
C SER A 223 15.73 -8.68 -5.22
N GLY A 224 16.92 -8.19 -4.87
CA GLY A 224 18.18 -8.75 -5.34
C GLY A 224 18.21 -8.87 -6.87
N ASN A 225 18.43 -10.07 -7.40
CA ASN A 225 18.37 -10.34 -8.85
C ASN A 225 16.98 -10.82 -9.31
N ASN A 226 15.95 -10.71 -8.46
CA ASN A 226 14.60 -11.16 -8.79
C ASN A 226 13.72 -10.02 -9.30
N LEU A 227 12.90 -10.35 -10.29
CA LEU A 227 11.70 -9.64 -10.71
C LEU A 227 10.49 -10.48 -10.25
N ILE A 228 9.74 -9.97 -9.31
CA ILE A 228 8.60 -10.64 -8.69
C ILE A 228 7.34 -10.01 -9.25
N VAL A 229 6.44 -10.82 -9.83
CA VAL A 229 5.25 -10.33 -10.55
C VAL A 229 3.99 -11.02 -10.02
N VAL A 230 2.99 -10.25 -9.65
CA VAL A 230 1.65 -10.76 -9.35
C VAL A 230 0.93 -11.07 -10.65
N ASP A 231 0.75 -12.33 -10.94
CA ASP A 231 0.04 -12.89 -12.11
C ASP A 231 -1.42 -13.17 -11.70
N ALA A 232 -2.21 -12.09 -11.61
CA ALA A 232 -3.43 -12.05 -10.81
C ALA A 232 -4.51 -13.04 -11.26
N MET A 233 -4.73 -13.18 -12.57
CA MET A 233 -5.76 -14.09 -13.09
C MET A 233 -5.25 -15.53 -13.29
N ASN A 234 -3.97 -15.76 -13.05
CA ASN A 234 -3.41 -17.11 -12.87
C ASN A 234 -3.29 -17.46 -11.37
N PHE A 235 -3.75 -16.58 -10.47
CA PHE A 235 -3.82 -16.80 -9.02
C PHE A 235 -2.46 -17.17 -8.40
N ARG A 236 -1.38 -16.54 -8.88
CA ARG A 236 -0.01 -16.83 -8.45
C ARG A 236 0.86 -15.58 -8.43
N VAL A 237 1.98 -15.70 -7.77
CA VAL A 237 3.12 -14.78 -7.89
C VAL A 237 4.24 -15.52 -8.61
N GLN A 238 4.78 -14.96 -9.67
CA GLN A 238 5.94 -15.51 -10.37
C GLN A 238 7.21 -14.77 -9.99
N VAL A 239 8.26 -15.50 -9.75
CA VAL A 239 9.63 -14.99 -9.56
C VAL A 239 10.45 -15.33 -10.80
N LEU A 240 10.93 -14.27 -11.44
CA LEU A 240 11.80 -14.33 -12.60
C LEU A 240 13.15 -13.68 -12.24
N ASP A 241 14.17 -13.90 -13.04
CA ASP A 241 15.35 -13.04 -12.98
C ASP A 241 15.12 -11.71 -13.71
N ARG A 242 16.08 -10.80 -13.63
CA ARG A 242 15.98 -9.46 -14.26
C ARG A 242 15.92 -9.52 -15.79
N SER A 243 16.31 -10.64 -16.41
CA SER A 243 16.21 -10.87 -17.86
C SER A 243 14.83 -11.43 -18.26
N GLY A 244 13.99 -11.79 -17.29
CA GLY A 244 12.67 -12.37 -17.52
C GLY A 244 12.66 -13.90 -17.56
N SER A 245 13.77 -14.58 -17.23
CA SER A 245 13.82 -16.02 -17.14
C SER A 245 13.09 -16.49 -15.87
N PHE A 246 12.14 -17.40 -16.03
CA PHE A 246 11.36 -17.96 -14.94
C PHE A 246 12.25 -18.73 -13.95
N ARG A 247 12.02 -18.51 -12.65
CA ARG A 247 12.67 -19.25 -11.56
C ARG A 247 11.70 -20.18 -10.85
N TYR A 248 10.66 -19.62 -10.25
CA TYR A 248 9.60 -20.37 -9.57
C TYR A 248 8.31 -19.53 -9.47
N ALA A 249 7.23 -20.18 -9.05
CA ALA A 249 5.97 -19.52 -8.77
C ALA A 249 5.41 -19.97 -7.42
N ILE A 250 4.71 -19.06 -6.76
CA ILE A 250 4.05 -19.28 -5.48
C ILE A 250 2.55 -19.15 -5.67
N GLY A 251 1.80 -20.06 -5.06
CA GLY A 251 0.35 -20.05 -5.04
C GLY A 251 -0.29 -20.66 -6.28
N ARG A 252 -1.57 -20.89 -6.15
CA ARG A 252 -2.52 -21.36 -7.16
C ARG A 252 -3.93 -20.95 -6.70
N ILE A 253 -4.92 -21.11 -7.55
CA ILE A 253 -6.31 -20.85 -7.17
C ILE A 253 -6.73 -21.72 -5.98
N GLY A 254 -7.40 -21.11 -4.99
CA GLY A 254 -8.01 -21.82 -3.87
C GLY A 254 -8.34 -20.94 -2.69
N GLU A 255 -9.06 -21.53 -1.74
CA GLU A 255 -9.51 -20.85 -0.52
C GLU A 255 -8.64 -21.18 0.71
N ASP A 256 -7.80 -22.20 0.66
CA ASP A 256 -6.92 -22.56 1.75
C ASP A 256 -5.75 -21.56 1.90
N ARG A 257 -5.07 -21.61 3.05
CA ARG A 257 -3.84 -20.85 3.29
C ARG A 257 -2.74 -21.31 2.35
N GLY A 258 -1.92 -20.37 1.88
CA GLY A 258 -0.91 -20.64 0.86
C GLY A 258 -1.47 -20.63 -0.58
N LEU A 259 -2.80 -20.48 -0.75
CA LEU A 259 -3.49 -20.35 -2.02
C LEU A 259 -4.01 -18.93 -2.20
N PHE A 260 -4.30 -18.54 -3.45
CA PHE A 260 -4.77 -17.20 -3.77
C PHE A 260 -6.12 -17.25 -4.50
N PHE A 261 -6.93 -16.25 -4.21
CA PHE A 261 -8.13 -15.94 -4.97
C PHE A 261 -8.01 -14.57 -5.65
N ARG A 262 -7.43 -13.60 -4.96
CA ARG A 262 -7.19 -12.26 -5.51
C ARG A 262 -5.90 -11.66 -4.95
N PRO A 263 -4.72 -12.16 -5.37
CA PRO A 263 -3.45 -11.59 -4.95
C PRO A 263 -3.32 -10.18 -5.50
N LYS A 264 -2.75 -9.27 -4.68
CA LYS A 264 -2.62 -7.84 -4.97
C LYS A 264 -1.21 -7.33 -4.69
N GLY A 265 -1.02 -6.57 -3.63
CA GLY A 265 0.25 -5.99 -3.24
C GLY A 265 1.27 -7.05 -2.82
N ILE A 266 2.53 -6.79 -3.10
CA ILE A 266 3.66 -7.62 -2.69
C ILE A 266 4.75 -6.77 -2.05
N GLY A 267 5.49 -7.36 -1.11
CA GLY A 267 6.67 -6.78 -0.49
C GLY A 267 7.66 -7.88 -0.13
N VAL A 268 8.90 -7.50 0.12
CA VAL A 268 9.96 -8.42 0.57
C VAL A 268 10.65 -7.78 1.76
N ASP A 269 10.79 -8.53 2.86
CA ASP A 269 11.48 -8.07 4.07
C ASP A 269 13.01 -8.27 3.98
N SER A 270 13.74 -7.87 5.01
CA SER A 270 15.20 -7.96 5.07
C SER A 270 15.72 -9.40 5.13
N GLU A 271 14.88 -10.38 5.50
CA GLU A 271 15.21 -11.80 5.51
C GLU A 271 14.90 -12.48 4.16
N GLY A 272 14.27 -11.75 3.23
CA GLY A 272 13.91 -12.24 1.90
C GLY A 272 12.54 -12.92 1.84
N HIS A 273 11.72 -12.84 2.89
CA HIS A 273 10.37 -13.39 2.87
C HIS A 273 9.46 -12.55 1.98
N LEU A 274 8.62 -13.23 1.20
CA LEU A 274 7.68 -12.62 0.29
C LEU A 274 6.29 -12.46 0.95
N TYR A 275 5.86 -11.23 1.11
CA TYR A 275 4.53 -10.87 1.61
C TYR A 275 3.59 -10.65 0.44
N VAL A 276 2.42 -11.28 0.47
CA VAL A 276 1.39 -11.19 -0.57
C VAL A 276 0.04 -10.85 0.04
N VAL A 277 -0.54 -9.74 -0.40
CA VAL A 277 -1.90 -9.35 -0.02
C VAL A 277 -2.91 -10.25 -0.70
N GLU A 278 -3.79 -10.87 0.08
CA GLU A 278 -4.99 -11.57 -0.41
C GLU A 278 -6.24 -10.72 -0.15
N ALA A 279 -6.66 -9.99 -1.17
CA ALA A 279 -7.66 -8.92 -1.02
C ALA A 279 -9.03 -9.43 -0.57
N ILE A 280 -9.49 -10.57 -1.09
CA ILE A 280 -10.84 -11.09 -0.77
C ILE A 280 -10.94 -11.58 0.66
N ARG A 281 -9.84 -12.09 1.21
CA ARG A 281 -9.82 -12.59 2.61
C ARG A 281 -9.44 -11.51 3.62
N GLY A 282 -8.95 -10.37 3.15
CA GLY A 282 -8.47 -9.29 4.02
C GLY A 282 -7.25 -9.70 4.83
N MET A 283 -6.27 -10.37 4.22
CA MET A 283 -5.07 -10.87 4.91
C MET A 283 -3.81 -10.66 4.07
N VAL A 284 -2.67 -10.76 4.73
CA VAL A 284 -1.35 -10.86 4.11
C VAL A 284 -0.79 -12.23 4.42
N GLN A 285 -0.33 -12.95 3.41
CA GLN A 285 0.33 -14.24 3.52
C GLN A 285 1.83 -14.06 3.29
N VAL A 286 2.67 -14.74 4.07
CA VAL A 286 4.13 -14.59 4.04
C VAL A 286 4.77 -15.93 3.72
N PHE A 287 5.68 -15.91 2.75
CA PHE A 287 6.31 -17.09 2.19
C PHE A 287 7.83 -16.98 2.27
N ASP A 288 8.50 -18.13 2.41
CA ASP A 288 9.95 -18.23 2.24
C ASP A 288 10.36 -18.20 0.76
N ASP A 289 11.67 -18.25 0.50
CA ASP A 289 12.26 -18.27 -0.85
C ASP A 289 12.00 -19.59 -1.61
N ALA A 290 11.59 -20.65 -0.92
CA ALA A 290 11.15 -21.92 -1.52
C ALA A 290 9.65 -21.91 -1.87
N GLY A 291 8.90 -20.87 -1.48
CA GLY A 291 7.47 -20.71 -1.70
C GLY A 291 6.59 -21.43 -0.65
N ASN A 292 7.15 -21.83 0.50
CA ASN A 292 6.36 -22.36 1.59
C ASN A 292 5.72 -21.24 2.37
N LEU A 293 4.44 -21.42 2.77
CA LEU A 293 3.77 -20.50 3.65
C LEU A 293 4.39 -20.56 5.04
N LEU A 294 4.93 -19.45 5.52
CA LEU A 294 5.46 -19.32 6.88
C LEU A 294 4.35 -18.95 7.85
N TYR A 295 3.67 -17.86 7.60
CA TYR A 295 2.57 -17.34 8.41
C TYR A 295 1.68 -16.40 7.60
N TYR A 296 0.62 -15.93 8.23
CA TYR A 296 -0.26 -14.91 7.69
C TYR A 296 -0.77 -14.03 8.84
N PHE A 297 -1.16 -12.81 8.50
CA PHE A 297 -1.80 -11.90 9.45
C PHE A 297 -2.94 -11.14 8.79
N GLY A 298 -3.82 -10.60 9.62
CA GLY A 298 -5.01 -9.90 9.17
C GLY A 298 -6.21 -10.83 8.96
N GLN A 299 -7.37 -10.21 8.95
CA GLN A 299 -8.68 -10.79 8.64
C GLN A 299 -9.60 -9.70 8.15
N LYS A 300 -10.79 -10.08 7.64
CA LYS A 300 -11.79 -9.09 7.23
C LYS A 300 -12.30 -8.30 8.42
N GLY A 301 -12.31 -6.96 8.29
CA GLY A 301 -12.88 -6.08 9.29
C GLY A 301 -12.40 -4.64 9.18
N THR A 302 -12.70 -3.86 10.23
CA THR A 302 -12.40 -2.42 10.33
C THR A 302 -11.48 -2.07 11.50
N GLY A 303 -11.18 -3.03 12.36
CA GLY A 303 -10.28 -2.87 13.52
C GLY A 303 -8.81 -2.76 13.13
N PHE A 304 -7.95 -2.66 14.13
CA PHE A 304 -6.50 -2.72 13.94
C PHE A 304 -6.09 -4.15 13.57
N GLY A 305 -5.24 -4.28 12.53
CA GLY A 305 -4.87 -5.59 12.00
C GLY A 305 -5.97 -6.28 11.21
N GLU A 306 -7.12 -5.64 11.01
CA GLU A 306 -8.17 -6.10 10.12
C GLU A 306 -8.17 -5.28 8.83
N PHE A 307 -8.51 -5.92 7.70
CA PHE A 307 -8.47 -5.28 6.40
C PHE A 307 -9.75 -5.51 5.61
N GLN A 308 -10.12 -4.54 4.79
CA GLN A 308 -11.22 -4.68 3.85
C GLN A 308 -10.75 -4.33 2.43
N LEU A 309 -10.72 -5.33 1.57
CA LEU A 309 -10.18 -5.23 0.21
C LEU A 309 -8.81 -4.55 0.17
N PRO A 310 -7.81 -5.02 0.95
CA PRO A 310 -6.48 -4.43 0.90
C PRO A 310 -5.88 -4.56 -0.49
N THR A 311 -5.04 -3.58 -0.86
CA THR A 311 -4.45 -3.49 -2.21
C THR A 311 -2.92 -3.48 -2.17
N GLY A 312 -2.31 -2.33 -1.98
CA GLY A 312 -0.86 -2.16 -1.99
C GLY A 312 -0.20 -2.65 -0.71
N LEU A 313 1.06 -3.04 -0.84
CA LEU A 313 1.92 -3.38 0.28
C LEU A 313 3.33 -2.88 -0.02
N TRP A 314 3.98 -2.31 0.99
CA TRP A 314 5.37 -1.91 0.96
C TRP A 314 6.07 -2.34 2.24
N ILE A 315 7.33 -2.74 2.13
CA ILE A 315 8.20 -3.00 3.28
C ILE A 315 9.44 -2.13 3.10
N ASP A 316 9.76 -1.36 4.11
CA ASP A 316 10.92 -0.48 4.11
C ASP A 316 12.20 -1.19 4.57
N SER A 317 13.32 -0.45 4.59
CA SER A 317 14.62 -0.97 5.01
C SER A 317 14.71 -1.31 6.51
N HIS A 318 13.70 -0.96 7.30
CA HIS A 318 13.60 -1.23 8.75
C HIS A 318 12.55 -2.30 9.05
N ASP A 319 12.09 -3.03 8.02
CA ASP A 319 11.03 -4.05 8.12
C ASP A 319 9.68 -3.53 8.64
N ARG A 320 9.38 -2.22 8.36
CA ARG A 320 8.03 -1.72 8.55
C ARG A 320 7.16 -2.14 7.37
N VAL A 321 6.10 -2.85 7.67
CA VAL A 321 5.14 -3.38 6.70
C VAL A 321 3.96 -2.43 6.59
N MET A 322 3.81 -1.75 5.47
CA MET A 322 2.71 -0.84 5.19
C MET A 322 1.68 -1.52 4.31
N VAL A 323 0.44 -1.63 4.78
CA VAL A 323 -0.66 -2.25 4.04
C VAL A 323 -1.71 -1.20 3.72
N VAL A 324 -2.03 -1.04 2.44
CA VAL A 324 -3.13 -0.18 1.99
C VAL A 324 -4.45 -0.92 2.18
N ASP A 325 -5.22 -0.50 3.17
CA ASP A 325 -6.54 -1.01 3.50
C ASP A 325 -7.60 -0.18 2.75
N SER A 326 -7.71 -0.46 1.45
CA SER A 326 -8.33 0.42 0.46
C SER A 326 -9.79 0.75 0.76
N TYR A 327 -10.61 -0.25 1.06
CA TYR A 327 -12.02 -0.01 1.35
C TYR A 327 -12.26 0.70 2.68
N ASN A 328 -11.38 0.50 3.67
CA ASN A 328 -11.38 1.25 4.93
C ASN A 328 -10.69 2.63 4.78
N ARG A 329 -10.20 2.98 3.59
CA ARG A 329 -9.60 4.28 3.24
C ARG A 329 -8.44 4.68 4.13
N ARG A 330 -7.54 3.73 4.43
CA ARG A 330 -6.41 3.95 5.34
C ARG A 330 -5.19 3.16 4.92
N VAL A 331 -4.05 3.52 5.51
CA VAL A 331 -2.85 2.69 5.53
C VAL A 331 -2.60 2.24 6.95
N GLN A 332 -2.31 0.97 7.14
CA GLN A 332 -1.88 0.41 8.42
C GLN A 332 -0.41 0.05 8.35
N VAL A 333 0.35 0.41 9.37
CA VAL A 333 1.79 0.16 9.49
C VAL A 333 2.04 -0.81 10.62
N PHE A 334 2.81 -1.82 10.32
CA PHE A 334 3.27 -2.84 11.26
C PHE A 334 4.79 -2.85 11.25
N HIS A 335 5.40 -3.33 12.33
CA HIS A 335 6.84 -3.56 12.41
C HIS A 335 7.10 -5.05 12.60
N TYR A 336 7.90 -5.62 11.70
CA TYR A 336 8.37 -6.99 11.79
C TYR A 336 9.71 -7.03 12.51
N PHE A 337 9.79 -7.91 13.50
CA PHE A 337 11.03 -8.20 14.24
C PHE A 337 11.46 -9.64 13.94
N GLY A 338 12.54 -9.78 13.17
CA GLY A 338 13.18 -11.06 12.89
C GLY A 338 13.88 -11.66 14.09
N LEU A 339 14.43 -12.88 13.94
CA LEU A 339 15.04 -13.64 15.03
C LEU A 339 16.15 -12.92 15.79
N ASP A 340 16.96 -12.10 15.11
CA ASP A 340 18.12 -11.43 15.73
C ASP A 340 17.76 -10.14 16.49
N LYS A 341 16.55 -9.65 16.34
CA LYS A 341 16.10 -8.37 16.93
C LYS A 341 15.20 -8.53 18.16
N SER A 342 14.68 -9.72 18.43
CA SER A 342 13.82 -10.01 19.59
C SER A 342 14.52 -9.89 20.94
N ALA A 343 15.86 -9.96 20.97
CA ALA A 343 16.65 -9.82 22.20
C ALA A 343 16.94 -8.36 22.62
N ALA A 344 16.70 -7.39 21.77
CA ALA A 344 17.02 -5.96 22.02
C ALA A 344 15.88 -5.14 22.64
N GLY A 345 14.65 -5.68 22.70
CA GLY A 345 13.44 -4.98 23.20
C GLY A 345 13.20 -5.06 24.71
N GLY A 346 14.09 -5.68 25.47
CA GLY A 346 13.89 -5.99 26.89
C GLY A 346 14.54 -5.03 27.89
N GLN A 347 14.87 -3.78 27.51
CA GLN A 347 15.33 -2.77 28.47
C GLN A 347 14.82 -1.38 28.06
N HIS A 348 13.63 -1.03 28.57
CA HIS A 348 13.32 0.35 28.98
C HIS A 348 12.12 0.37 29.91
#